data_2f84d346c66dbb460af42957741485af
#
_entry.id   2f84d346c66dbb460af42957741485af
#
_cell.length_a   1.000
_cell.length_b   1.000
_cell.length_c   1.000
_cell.angle_alpha   90.00
_cell.angle_beta   90.00
_cell.angle_gamma   90.00
#
_symmetry.space_group_name_H-M   'P 1'
#
loop_
_entity.id
_entity.type
_entity.pdbx_description
1 polymer ?
#
loop_
_entity_poly.entity_id
_entity_poly.type
_entity_poly.pdbx_seq_one_letter_code
_entity_poly.pdbx_strand_id
1 'polypeptide(L)'
;MTVVTPQNYLAVIKVVGIGGGGVNAVNRMIDVGLKGVEFIAINTDAQALLMSDADVKLDIGRAVTRGLGAGASPDVGRQAAADHEEEIKEVLRGADMVFVTAGEGGGTGTGGAPIVARIAREAGALTVGVVTRPFTFEGKRRAAQAEEGISALRKEVDTLIVIPNDRLLSISDRTITALEAFKSADQVLLAGVQGITDLITTPGLINLDFADVRSVMHGAGSALMGIGSARGENRATRAAESAIASPLLEASIDGAHGVLLSIAGGSDLGLFEISEAAELVAASAHPEANIIYGTVIDDALGDEVRVTVIAAGFESGEPTKIEVPVIETPVAPIREKNDPVELAASIPSGGALGGGATRKRIIFEEDGTVDELDVPDFLK
;
A
#
# COMPACT_ATOMS: atom_id res chain seq x y z
N MET A 1 35.41 39.64 -3.09
CA MET A 1 34.13 39.17 -2.54
C MET A 1 33.53 38.25 -3.57
N THR A 2 33.68 36.96 -3.39
CA THR A 2 33.00 35.92 -4.21
C THR A 2 31.55 35.90 -3.80
N VAL A 3 30.67 36.34 -4.68
CA VAL A 3 29.23 36.19 -4.51
C VAL A 3 28.95 34.70 -4.64
N VAL A 4 28.77 34.01 -3.52
CA VAL A 4 28.23 32.64 -3.50
C VAL A 4 26.77 32.81 -3.87
N THR A 5 26.39 32.45 -5.09
CA THR A 5 25.00 32.26 -5.46
C THR A 5 24.39 31.25 -4.48
N PRO A 6 23.28 31.58 -3.81
CA PRO A 6 22.61 30.58 -2.97
C PRO A 6 22.19 29.42 -3.90
N GLN A 7 22.86 28.28 -3.77
CA GLN A 7 22.35 27.03 -4.33
C GLN A 7 21.12 26.71 -3.49
N ASN A 8 19.95 26.77 -4.11
CA ASN A 8 18.73 26.21 -3.53
C ASN A 8 18.97 24.69 -3.42
N TYR A 9 19.42 24.26 -2.26
CA TYR A 9 19.50 22.84 -1.95
C TYR A 9 18.09 22.34 -1.63
N LEU A 10 17.36 21.97 -2.69
CA LEU A 10 16.15 21.16 -2.50
C LEU A 10 16.57 19.77 -2.07
N ALA A 11 15.88 19.21 -1.07
CA ALA A 11 16.11 17.84 -0.65
C ALA A 11 15.91 16.87 -1.82
N VAL A 12 16.85 15.96 -2.00
CA VAL A 12 16.76 14.91 -3.03
C VAL A 12 15.92 13.77 -2.48
N ILE A 13 14.70 13.66 -2.98
CA ILE A 13 13.72 12.64 -2.55
C ILE A 13 13.58 11.57 -3.64
N LYS A 14 13.74 10.32 -3.25
CA LYS A 14 13.56 9.17 -4.15
C LYS A 14 12.41 8.29 -3.68
N VAL A 15 11.59 7.83 -4.62
CA VAL A 15 10.48 6.90 -4.36
C VAL A 15 10.78 5.58 -5.05
N VAL A 16 11.02 4.55 -4.26
CA VAL A 16 11.34 3.21 -4.74
C VAL A 16 10.12 2.33 -4.66
N GLY A 17 9.58 1.92 -5.80
CA GLY A 17 8.56 0.88 -5.88
C GLY A 17 9.21 -0.49 -6.10
N ILE A 18 9.04 -1.40 -5.15
CA ILE A 18 9.62 -2.73 -5.25
C ILE A 18 8.55 -3.83 -5.37
N GLY A 19 8.75 -4.73 -6.35
CA GLY A 19 7.79 -5.77 -6.71
C GLY A 19 6.55 -5.24 -7.43
N GLY A 20 5.60 -6.10 -7.79
CA GLY A 20 4.43 -5.71 -8.58
C GLY A 20 3.60 -4.60 -7.94
N GLY A 21 3.24 -4.73 -6.65
CA GLY A 21 2.45 -3.71 -5.94
C GLY A 21 3.17 -2.37 -5.83
N GLY A 22 4.48 -2.37 -5.48
CA GLY A 22 5.27 -1.14 -5.38
C GLY A 22 5.43 -0.45 -6.73
N VAL A 23 5.69 -1.19 -7.79
CA VAL A 23 5.80 -0.64 -9.16
C VAL A 23 4.47 -0.05 -9.62
N ASN A 24 3.32 -0.70 -9.33
CA ASN A 24 2.00 -0.14 -9.64
C ASN A 24 1.74 1.17 -8.89
N ALA A 25 2.11 1.24 -7.61
CA ALA A 25 2.00 2.46 -6.83
C ALA A 25 2.85 3.60 -7.41
N VAL A 26 4.10 3.33 -7.80
CA VAL A 26 4.98 4.30 -8.48
C VAL A 26 4.36 4.77 -9.80
N ASN A 27 3.89 3.85 -10.65
CA ASN A 27 3.23 4.24 -11.90
C ASN A 27 2.01 5.15 -11.63
N ARG A 28 1.24 4.84 -10.58
CA ARG A 28 0.10 5.70 -10.19
C ARG A 28 0.53 7.09 -9.73
N MET A 29 1.65 7.21 -9.00
CA MET A 29 2.22 8.49 -8.60
C MET A 29 2.65 9.33 -9.80
N ILE A 30 3.23 8.68 -10.81
CA ILE A 30 3.62 9.30 -12.08
C ILE A 30 2.40 9.76 -12.88
N ASP A 31 1.37 8.90 -13.00
CA ASP A 31 0.12 9.21 -13.71
C ASP A 31 -0.58 10.45 -13.16
N VAL A 32 -0.58 10.61 -11.83
CA VAL A 32 -1.18 11.76 -11.15
C VAL A 32 -0.29 12.99 -11.21
N GLY A 33 0.98 12.83 -11.60
CA GLY A 33 1.94 13.92 -11.79
C GLY A 33 2.57 14.42 -10.49
N LEU A 34 2.82 13.53 -9.51
CA LEU A 34 3.58 13.86 -8.31
C LEU A 34 4.97 14.39 -8.71
N LYS A 35 5.33 15.56 -8.19
CA LYS A 35 6.57 16.28 -8.55
C LYS A 35 7.56 16.30 -7.40
N GLY A 36 8.80 16.69 -7.72
CA GLY A 36 9.84 16.89 -6.71
C GLY A 36 10.51 15.62 -6.21
N VAL A 37 10.24 14.48 -6.85
CA VAL A 37 10.81 13.18 -6.52
C VAL A 37 11.36 12.49 -7.77
N GLU A 38 12.35 11.60 -7.58
CA GLU A 38 12.83 10.67 -8.59
C GLU A 38 12.19 9.30 -8.35
N PHE A 39 11.61 8.72 -9.39
CA PHE A 39 10.94 7.43 -9.31
C PHE A 39 11.84 6.28 -9.74
N ILE A 40 11.93 5.26 -8.89
CA ILE A 40 12.73 4.05 -9.12
C ILE A 40 11.81 2.83 -9.03
N ALA A 41 11.75 2.03 -10.08
CA ALA A 41 11.05 0.75 -10.12
C ALA A 41 12.04 -0.41 -10.02
N ILE A 42 11.87 -1.27 -9.02
CA ILE A 42 12.69 -2.47 -8.80
C ILE A 42 11.80 -3.71 -8.86
N ASN A 43 12.11 -4.66 -9.72
CA ASN A 43 11.33 -5.90 -9.80
C ASN A 43 12.17 -7.08 -10.28
N THR A 44 11.69 -8.29 -9.96
CA THR A 44 12.16 -9.56 -10.52
C THR A 44 11.37 -9.99 -11.77
N ASP A 45 10.31 -9.26 -12.12
CA ASP A 45 9.49 -9.42 -13.30
C ASP A 45 9.87 -8.34 -14.33
N ALA A 46 10.58 -8.77 -15.38
CA ALA A 46 11.05 -7.87 -16.42
C ALA A 46 9.91 -7.27 -17.26
N GLN A 47 8.79 -7.98 -17.43
CA GLN A 47 7.63 -7.47 -18.17
C GLN A 47 6.98 -6.31 -17.43
N ALA A 48 6.80 -6.45 -16.12
CA ALA A 48 6.26 -5.38 -15.29
C ALA A 48 7.15 -4.13 -15.32
N LEU A 49 8.48 -4.29 -15.34
CA LEU A 49 9.42 -3.16 -15.46
C LEU A 49 9.34 -2.47 -16.83
N LEU A 50 9.16 -3.21 -17.91
CA LEU A 50 9.01 -2.62 -19.24
C LEU A 50 7.80 -1.69 -19.33
N MET A 51 6.72 -2.05 -18.63
CA MET A 51 5.45 -1.28 -18.60
C MET A 51 5.47 -0.11 -17.60
N SER A 52 6.50 0.01 -16.79
CA SER A 52 6.61 1.13 -15.83
C SER A 52 7.11 2.40 -16.53
N ASP A 53 6.66 3.55 -16.05
CA ASP A 53 7.10 4.88 -16.49
C ASP A 53 8.12 5.52 -15.52
N ALA A 54 8.66 4.74 -14.56
CA ALA A 54 9.66 5.22 -13.61
C ALA A 54 10.94 5.71 -14.30
N ASP A 55 11.58 6.74 -13.73
CA ASP A 55 12.81 7.35 -14.23
C ASP A 55 13.96 6.34 -14.29
N VAL A 56 14.03 5.48 -13.27
CA VAL A 56 15.01 4.39 -13.17
C VAL A 56 14.30 3.05 -13.04
N LYS A 57 14.73 2.06 -13.81
CA LYS A 57 14.18 0.70 -13.78
C LYS A 57 15.30 -0.28 -13.52
N LEU A 58 15.20 -1.04 -12.44
CA LEU A 58 16.21 -2.01 -12.01
C LEU A 58 15.63 -3.43 -12.02
N ASP A 59 16.12 -4.25 -12.96
CA ASP A 59 15.78 -5.66 -13.06
C ASP A 59 16.74 -6.50 -12.19
N ILE A 60 16.25 -6.91 -11.03
CA ILE A 60 16.97 -7.76 -10.08
C ILE A 60 16.66 -9.27 -10.26
N GLY A 61 15.88 -9.61 -11.29
CA GLY A 61 15.40 -10.98 -11.51
C GLY A 61 16.25 -11.84 -12.44
N ARG A 62 17.17 -11.26 -13.19
CA ARG A 62 17.85 -11.95 -14.30
C ARG A 62 18.52 -13.26 -13.90
N ALA A 63 19.29 -13.26 -12.82
CA ALA A 63 20.02 -14.43 -12.37
C ALA A 63 19.12 -15.45 -11.68
N VAL A 64 18.21 -15.02 -10.80
CA VAL A 64 17.45 -15.88 -9.90
C VAL A 64 16.13 -16.35 -10.53
N THR A 65 15.41 -15.45 -11.24
CA THR A 65 14.06 -15.71 -11.76
C THR A 65 13.97 -15.71 -13.28
N ARG A 66 15.04 -15.39 -13.99
CA ARG A 66 15.06 -15.17 -15.44
C ARG A 66 14.03 -14.13 -15.92
N GLY A 67 13.73 -13.14 -15.09
CA GLY A 67 12.74 -12.11 -15.39
C GLY A 67 11.27 -12.55 -15.28
N LEU A 68 10.98 -13.71 -14.67
CA LEU A 68 9.63 -14.28 -14.55
C LEU A 68 8.96 -13.99 -13.19
N GLY A 69 9.60 -13.19 -12.33
CA GLY A 69 9.10 -12.88 -11.00
C GLY A 69 9.50 -13.91 -9.93
N ALA A 70 9.33 -13.55 -8.65
CA ALA A 70 9.76 -14.35 -7.50
C ALA A 70 8.79 -15.49 -7.11
N GLY A 71 7.69 -15.68 -7.82
CA GLY A 71 6.76 -16.78 -7.60
C GLY A 71 6.14 -16.80 -6.20
N ALA A 72 5.81 -15.63 -5.63
CA ALA A 72 5.29 -15.47 -4.26
C ALA A 72 6.21 -16.04 -3.16
N SER A 73 7.53 -16.10 -3.39
CA SER A 73 8.54 -16.51 -2.41
C SER A 73 9.37 -15.31 -1.95
N PRO A 74 9.20 -14.84 -0.69
CA PRO A 74 10.01 -13.74 -0.14
C PRO A 74 11.51 -14.03 -0.13
N ASP A 75 11.92 -15.30 0.08
CA ASP A 75 13.32 -15.68 0.05
C ASP A 75 13.99 -15.44 -1.30
N VAL A 76 13.25 -15.71 -2.40
CA VAL A 76 13.72 -15.42 -3.77
C VAL A 76 13.84 -13.92 -3.99
N GLY A 77 12.86 -13.12 -3.53
CA GLY A 77 12.90 -11.66 -3.60
C GLY A 77 14.07 -11.07 -2.81
N ARG A 78 14.30 -11.58 -1.59
CA ARG A 78 15.43 -11.18 -0.74
C ARG A 78 16.78 -11.49 -1.39
N GLN A 79 16.93 -12.72 -1.92
CA GLN A 79 18.17 -13.11 -2.59
C GLN A 79 18.43 -12.24 -3.82
N ALA A 80 17.40 -12.01 -4.64
CA ALA A 80 17.51 -11.17 -5.84
C ALA A 80 17.94 -9.72 -5.48
N ALA A 81 17.39 -9.13 -4.43
CA ALA A 81 17.76 -7.80 -3.96
C ALA A 81 19.20 -7.77 -3.38
N ALA A 82 19.59 -8.81 -2.63
CA ALA A 82 20.94 -8.92 -2.07
C ALA A 82 22.01 -9.09 -3.18
N ASP A 83 21.72 -9.87 -4.22
CA ASP A 83 22.63 -10.06 -5.36
C ASP A 83 22.88 -8.78 -6.16
N HIS A 84 21.96 -7.78 -6.07
CA HIS A 84 22.02 -6.50 -6.77
C HIS A 84 22.27 -5.31 -5.82
N GLU A 85 22.85 -5.55 -4.63
CA GLU A 85 23.07 -4.53 -3.59
C GLU A 85 23.84 -3.31 -4.12
N GLU A 86 24.91 -3.52 -4.88
CA GLU A 86 25.73 -2.42 -5.44
C GLU A 86 24.93 -1.57 -6.47
N GLU A 87 24.10 -2.20 -7.28
CA GLU A 87 23.26 -1.48 -8.25
C GLU A 87 22.17 -0.66 -7.52
N ILE A 88 21.55 -1.22 -6.48
CA ILE A 88 20.58 -0.53 -5.63
C ILE A 88 21.24 0.65 -4.93
N LYS A 89 22.45 0.48 -4.40
CA LYS A 89 23.22 1.52 -3.74
C LYS A 89 23.55 2.68 -4.70
N GLU A 90 23.91 2.36 -5.94
CA GLU A 90 24.20 3.36 -6.97
C GLU A 90 22.98 4.22 -7.29
N VAL A 91 21.80 3.61 -7.48
CA VAL A 91 20.58 4.35 -7.80
C VAL A 91 20.02 5.13 -6.59
N LEU A 92 20.39 4.78 -5.37
CA LEU A 92 20.01 5.50 -4.15
C LEU A 92 21.00 6.60 -3.74
N ARG A 93 22.17 6.65 -4.40
CA ARG A 93 23.24 7.59 -4.03
C ARG A 93 22.75 9.05 -4.04
N GLY A 94 23.13 9.79 -2.98
CA GLY A 94 22.85 11.21 -2.84
C GLY A 94 21.40 11.55 -2.49
N ALA A 95 20.57 10.57 -2.14
CA ALA A 95 19.24 10.84 -1.62
C ALA A 95 19.31 11.36 -0.18
N ASP A 96 18.57 12.43 0.12
CA ASP A 96 18.31 12.90 1.47
C ASP A 96 17.17 12.11 2.13
N MET A 97 16.20 11.67 1.31
CA MET A 97 15.04 10.87 1.74
C MET A 97 14.72 9.78 0.72
N VAL A 98 14.38 8.60 1.22
CA VAL A 98 13.96 7.46 0.38
C VAL A 98 12.65 6.90 0.92
N PHE A 99 11.63 6.92 0.07
CA PHE A 99 10.41 6.15 0.29
C PHE A 99 10.59 4.76 -0.30
N VAL A 100 10.30 3.73 0.49
CA VAL A 100 10.25 2.35 0.04
C VAL A 100 8.80 1.91 0.04
N THR A 101 8.22 1.73 -1.15
CA THR A 101 6.82 1.31 -1.30
C THR A 101 6.72 -0.10 -1.87
N ALA A 102 5.88 -0.92 -1.22
CA ALA A 102 5.66 -2.31 -1.60
C ALA A 102 4.25 -2.78 -1.21
N GLY A 103 3.73 -3.75 -1.97
CA GLY A 103 2.62 -4.57 -1.51
C GLY A 103 3.18 -5.80 -0.80
N GLU A 104 2.93 -5.91 0.50
CA GLU A 104 3.43 -7.02 1.31
C GLU A 104 2.63 -8.31 1.07
N GLY A 105 3.23 -9.45 1.37
CA GLY A 105 2.65 -10.77 1.15
C GLY A 105 2.98 -11.39 -0.21
N GLY A 106 3.68 -10.65 -1.09
CA GLY A 106 4.25 -11.16 -2.34
C GLY A 106 5.67 -11.70 -2.14
N GLY A 107 6.35 -12.01 -3.26
CA GLY A 107 7.74 -12.48 -3.22
C GLY A 107 8.73 -11.33 -3.24
N THR A 108 8.74 -10.55 -4.33
CA THR A 108 9.75 -9.52 -4.59
C THR A 108 9.66 -8.35 -3.59
N GLY A 109 8.45 -7.79 -3.38
CA GLY A 109 8.24 -6.68 -2.44
C GLY A 109 8.60 -7.08 -1.02
N THR A 110 7.98 -8.13 -0.51
CA THR A 110 8.16 -8.61 0.87
C THR A 110 9.61 -8.98 1.20
N GLY A 111 10.30 -9.64 0.27
CA GLY A 111 11.69 -10.05 0.48
C GLY A 111 12.70 -8.95 0.22
N GLY A 112 12.46 -8.11 -0.77
CA GLY A 112 13.42 -7.11 -1.23
C GLY A 112 13.31 -5.75 -0.53
N ALA A 113 12.12 -5.33 -0.08
CA ALA A 113 11.94 -4.03 0.56
C ALA A 113 12.85 -3.82 1.79
N PRO A 114 13.05 -4.81 2.69
CA PRO A 114 13.99 -4.65 3.80
C PRO A 114 15.44 -4.42 3.34
N ILE A 115 15.87 -5.05 2.25
CA ILE A 115 17.23 -4.88 1.70
C ILE A 115 17.40 -3.47 1.15
N VAL A 116 16.43 -3.00 0.35
CA VAL A 116 16.45 -1.63 -0.21
C VAL A 116 16.45 -0.59 0.92
N ALA A 117 15.61 -0.78 1.94
CA ALA A 117 15.53 0.12 3.10
C ALA A 117 16.86 0.17 3.88
N ARG A 118 17.49 -0.97 4.12
CA ARG A 118 18.81 -1.05 4.78
C ARG A 118 19.85 -0.26 3.99
N ILE A 119 19.92 -0.45 2.67
CA ILE A 119 20.88 0.26 1.81
C ILE A 119 20.64 1.77 1.83
N ALA A 120 19.37 2.22 1.79
CA ALA A 120 19.01 3.63 1.87
C ALA A 120 19.45 4.25 3.19
N ARG A 121 19.19 3.57 4.31
CA ARG A 121 19.56 4.03 5.65
C ARG A 121 21.09 4.04 5.85
N GLU A 122 21.82 3.03 5.36
CA GLU A 122 23.28 2.99 5.36
C GLU A 122 23.91 4.12 4.53
N ALA A 123 23.22 4.56 3.47
CA ALA A 123 23.61 5.73 2.69
C ALA A 123 23.33 7.09 3.40
N GLY A 124 22.68 7.07 4.58
CA GLY A 124 22.37 8.25 5.39
C GLY A 124 21.05 8.95 5.04
N ALA A 125 20.24 8.39 4.13
CA ALA A 125 18.94 8.91 3.78
C ALA A 125 17.92 8.66 4.91
N LEU A 126 17.02 9.62 5.13
CA LEU A 126 15.81 9.38 5.92
C LEU A 126 14.95 8.34 5.18
N THR A 127 14.77 7.17 5.77
CA THR A 127 14.13 6.03 5.11
C THR A 127 12.73 5.79 5.66
N VAL A 128 11.72 5.95 4.81
CA VAL A 128 10.31 5.77 5.16
C VAL A 128 9.71 4.63 4.35
N GLY A 129 9.23 3.60 5.05
CA GLY A 129 8.45 2.53 4.45
C GLY A 129 6.97 2.91 4.36
N VAL A 130 6.37 2.79 3.19
CA VAL A 130 4.92 2.96 2.99
C VAL A 130 4.40 1.73 2.25
N VAL A 131 3.80 0.80 2.99
CA VAL A 131 3.47 -0.53 2.46
C VAL A 131 2.02 -0.92 2.75
N THR A 132 1.48 -1.85 1.96
CA THR A 132 0.11 -2.35 2.16
C THR A 132 0.12 -3.77 2.68
N ARG A 133 -0.82 -4.10 3.59
CA ARG A 133 -1.21 -5.46 3.90
C ARG A 133 -2.18 -5.99 2.85
N PRO A 134 -2.09 -7.28 2.48
CA PRO A 134 -3.02 -7.87 1.52
C PRO A 134 -4.44 -7.90 2.07
N PHE A 135 -5.41 -7.93 1.15
CA PHE A 135 -6.80 -8.20 1.50
C PHE A 135 -6.99 -9.61 2.07
N THR A 136 -7.94 -9.78 2.98
CA THR A 136 -8.26 -11.09 3.58
C THR A 136 -8.59 -12.15 2.52
N PHE A 137 -9.23 -11.78 1.40
CA PHE A 137 -9.56 -12.70 0.31
C PHE A 137 -8.33 -13.23 -0.45
N GLU A 138 -7.16 -12.57 -0.33
CA GLU A 138 -5.91 -13.04 -0.93
C GLU A 138 -5.32 -14.26 -0.20
N GLY A 139 -5.83 -14.58 0.96
CA GLY A 139 -5.58 -15.81 1.68
C GLY A 139 -4.57 -15.74 2.82
N LYS A 140 -4.72 -16.65 3.77
CA LYS A 140 -3.96 -16.68 5.04
C LYS A 140 -2.44 -16.79 4.85
N ARG A 141 -1.98 -17.52 3.83
CA ARG A 141 -0.56 -17.66 3.55
C ARG A 141 0.06 -16.31 3.19
N ARG A 142 -0.64 -15.53 2.35
CA ARG A 142 -0.17 -14.21 1.92
C ARG A 142 -0.17 -13.21 3.08
N ALA A 143 -1.18 -13.28 3.94
CA ALA A 143 -1.22 -12.48 5.17
C ALA A 143 -0.05 -12.79 6.12
N ALA A 144 0.25 -14.08 6.36
CA ALA A 144 1.38 -14.47 7.21
C ALA A 144 2.74 -13.98 6.64
N GLN A 145 2.94 -14.14 5.32
CA GLN A 145 4.13 -13.63 4.65
C GLN A 145 4.25 -12.10 4.75
N ALA A 146 3.13 -11.38 4.69
CA ALA A 146 3.10 -9.93 4.87
C ALA A 146 3.56 -9.51 6.27
N GLU A 147 3.08 -10.16 7.33
CA GLU A 147 3.48 -9.84 8.70
C GLU A 147 4.98 -10.09 8.93
N GLU A 148 5.53 -11.18 8.38
CA GLU A 148 6.97 -11.45 8.43
C GLU A 148 7.78 -10.37 7.71
N GLY A 149 7.34 -9.95 6.51
CA GLY A 149 7.96 -8.88 5.72
C GLY A 149 7.90 -7.51 6.42
N ILE A 150 6.73 -7.14 6.93
CA ILE A 150 6.51 -5.91 7.71
C ILE A 150 7.42 -5.89 8.94
N SER A 151 7.52 -7.01 9.66
CA SER A 151 8.40 -7.14 10.82
C SER A 151 9.88 -7.01 10.47
N ALA A 152 10.30 -7.50 9.30
CA ALA A 152 11.66 -7.35 8.81
C ALA A 152 11.93 -5.91 8.37
N LEU A 153 11.01 -5.31 7.60
CA LEU A 153 11.13 -3.94 7.09
C LEU A 153 11.16 -2.90 8.21
N ARG A 154 10.38 -3.09 9.29
CA ARG A 154 10.35 -2.20 10.46
C ARG A 154 11.72 -1.99 11.09
N LYS A 155 12.60 -2.96 11.03
CA LYS A 155 13.96 -2.88 11.60
C LYS A 155 14.92 -2.07 10.74
N GLU A 156 14.57 -1.90 9.47
CA GLU A 156 15.45 -1.32 8.46
C GLU A 156 15.04 0.11 8.04
N VAL A 157 13.87 0.58 8.45
CA VAL A 157 13.38 1.94 8.18
C VAL A 157 13.45 2.85 9.41
N ASP A 158 13.44 4.16 9.21
CA ASP A 158 13.25 5.15 10.30
C ASP A 158 11.79 5.20 10.72
N THR A 159 10.89 5.19 9.74
CA THR A 159 9.43 5.21 9.94
C THR A 159 8.76 4.21 9.01
N LEU A 160 7.79 3.46 9.54
CA LEU A 160 7.00 2.51 8.78
C LEU A 160 5.51 2.83 8.88
N ILE A 161 4.92 3.14 7.73
CA ILE A 161 3.48 3.31 7.56
C ILE A 161 2.93 2.04 6.91
N VAL A 162 2.02 1.36 7.59
CA VAL A 162 1.38 0.14 7.08
C VAL A 162 -0.09 0.41 6.83
N ILE A 163 -0.54 0.19 5.60
CA ILE A 163 -1.91 0.42 5.16
C ILE A 163 -2.64 -0.92 5.08
N PRO A 164 -3.66 -1.15 5.93
CA PRO A 164 -4.44 -2.38 5.88
C PRO A 164 -5.48 -2.30 4.75
N ASN A 165 -5.31 -3.09 3.67
CA ASN A 165 -6.21 -3.05 2.52
C ASN A 165 -7.67 -3.37 2.88
N ASP A 166 -7.92 -4.22 3.87
CA ASP A 166 -9.28 -4.54 4.31
C ASP A 166 -10.05 -3.31 4.83
N ARG A 167 -9.33 -2.31 5.37
CA ARG A 167 -9.95 -1.05 5.81
C ARG A 167 -10.46 -0.22 4.64
N LEU A 168 -9.88 -0.35 3.47
CA LEU A 168 -10.34 0.30 2.25
C LEU A 168 -11.72 -0.22 1.83
N LEU A 169 -12.01 -1.50 2.08
CA LEU A 169 -13.34 -2.06 1.80
C LEU A 169 -14.41 -1.51 2.73
N SER A 170 -14.05 -1.06 3.94
CA SER A 170 -15.01 -0.49 4.89
C SER A 170 -15.47 0.93 4.53
N ILE A 171 -14.66 1.65 3.74
CA ILE A 171 -14.97 3.01 3.26
C ILE A 171 -15.49 3.02 1.81
N SER A 172 -15.46 1.87 1.15
CA SER A 172 -15.87 1.71 -0.24
C SER A 172 -17.31 1.20 -0.34
N ASP A 173 -17.96 1.45 -1.48
CA ASP A 173 -19.27 0.86 -1.76
C ASP A 173 -19.17 -0.66 -1.90
N ARG A 174 -20.22 -1.36 -1.48
CA ARG A 174 -20.29 -2.84 -1.58
C ARG A 174 -20.23 -3.38 -3.02
N THR A 175 -20.38 -2.51 -4.01
CA THR A 175 -20.31 -2.84 -5.44
C THR A 175 -18.92 -2.67 -6.04
N ILE A 176 -17.91 -2.30 -5.22
CA ILE A 176 -16.55 -2.09 -5.70
C ILE A 176 -15.99 -3.34 -6.38
N THR A 177 -15.40 -3.18 -7.53
CA THR A 177 -14.71 -4.27 -8.23
C THR A 177 -13.34 -4.54 -7.62
N ALA A 178 -12.80 -5.77 -7.82
CA ALA A 178 -11.45 -6.09 -7.36
C ALA A 178 -10.39 -5.14 -7.93
N LEU A 179 -10.52 -4.73 -9.20
CA LEU A 179 -9.60 -3.76 -9.81
C LEU A 179 -9.65 -2.39 -9.12
N GLU A 180 -10.84 -1.91 -8.78
CA GLU A 180 -11.02 -0.64 -8.06
C GLU A 180 -10.46 -0.73 -6.64
N ALA A 181 -10.63 -1.86 -5.96
CA ALA A 181 -10.07 -2.07 -4.63
C ALA A 181 -8.54 -1.99 -4.63
N PHE A 182 -7.85 -2.61 -5.61
CA PHE A 182 -6.40 -2.46 -5.76
C PHE A 182 -5.99 -1.03 -6.14
N LYS A 183 -6.73 -0.36 -7.03
CA LYS A 183 -6.49 1.06 -7.33
C LYS A 183 -6.64 1.95 -6.10
N SER A 184 -7.58 1.65 -5.21
CA SER A 184 -7.73 2.38 -3.95
C SER A 184 -6.52 2.18 -3.03
N ALA A 185 -5.94 0.97 -2.98
CA ALA A 185 -4.70 0.73 -2.25
C ALA A 185 -3.53 1.53 -2.82
N ASP A 186 -3.35 1.54 -4.15
CA ASP A 186 -2.32 2.35 -4.80
C ASP A 186 -2.52 3.86 -4.54
N GLN A 187 -3.78 4.31 -4.48
CA GLN A 187 -4.12 5.71 -4.20
C GLN A 187 -3.80 6.13 -2.76
N VAL A 188 -3.95 5.23 -1.80
CA VAL A 188 -3.56 5.49 -0.40
C VAL A 188 -2.04 5.49 -0.25
N LEU A 189 -1.31 4.60 -0.95
CA LEU A 189 0.16 4.66 -1.01
C LEU A 189 0.63 5.99 -1.60
N LEU A 190 0.02 6.43 -2.71
CA LEU A 190 0.27 7.76 -3.27
C LEU A 190 0.03 8.86 -2.23
N ALA A 191 -1.12 8.86 -1.56
CA ALA A 191 -1.46 9.91 -0.60
C ALA A 191 -0.49 9.95 0.59
N GLY A 192 0.04 8.81 1.03
CA GLY A 192 1.07 8.72 2.07
C GLY A 192 2.40 9.36 1.64
N VAL A 193 2.85 9.07 0.43
CA VAL A 193 4.08 9.67 -0.13
C VAL A 193 3.85 11.15 -0.42
N GLN A 194 2.74 11.50 -1.05
CA GLN A 194 2.39 12.86 -1.44
C GLN A 194 2.25 13.78 -0.21
N GLY A 195 1.55 13.32 0.83
CA GLY A 195 1.32 14.12 2.05
C GLY A 195 2.61 14.55 2.76
N ILE A 196 3.70 13.79 2.61
CA ILE A 196 5.01 14.15 3.15
C ILE A 196 5.80 14.98 2.12
N THR A 197 5.80 14.54 0.86
CA THR A 197 6.60 15.16 -0.21
C THR A 197 6.14 16.59 -0.48
N ASP A 198 4.84 16.83 -0.59
CA ASP A 198 4.28 18.14 -0.88
C ASP A 198 4.65 19.19 0.17
N LEU A 199 4.76 18.79 1.45
CA LEU A 199 5.20 19.66 2.52
C LEU A 199 6.64 20.18 2.34
N ILE A 200 7.49 19.38 1.68
CA ILE A 200 8.91 19.72 1.47
C ILE A 200 9.12 20.43 0.14
N THR A 201 8.38 20.02 -0.91
CA THR A 201 8.67 20.42 -2.29
C THR A 201 7.72 21.45 -2.86
N THR A 202 6.50 21.56 -2.29
CA THR A 202 5.46 22.45 -2.83
C THR A 202 5.35 23.72 -1.97
N PRO A 203 5.51 24.91 -2.56
CA PRO A 203 5.31 26.15 -1.83
C PRO A 203 3.86 26.28 -1.33
N GLY A 204 3.70 26.57 -0.05
CA GLY A 204 2.42 26.84 0.60
C GLY A 204 2.42 28.14 1.40
N LEU A 205 1.36 28.39 2.17
CA LEU A 205 1.30 29.53 3.10
C LEU A 205 2.21 29.32 4.30
N ILE A 206 2.31 28.07 4.77
CA ILE A 206 3.20 27.63 5.84
C ILE A 206 4.08 26.52 5.26
N ASN A 207 5.36 26.84 5.07
CA ASN A 207 6.31 25.91 4.48
C ASN A 207 7.11 25.22 5.59
N LEU A 208 7.35 23.95 5.39
CA LEU A 208 8.23 23.14 6.22
C LEU A 208 9.56 22.91 5.50
N ASP A 209 10.63 22.87 6.25
CA ASP A 209 11.89 22.41 5.72
C ASP A 209 12.08 20.89 5.94
N PHE A 210 13.05 20.32 5.24
CA PHE A 210 13.35 18.89 5.36
C PHE A 210 13.79 18.49 6.78
N ALA A 211 14.44 19.41 7.52
CA ALA A 211 14.90 19.12 8.88
C ALA A 211 13.74 18.98 9.85
N ASP A 212 12.66 19.73 9.66
CA ASP A 212 11.43 19.59 10.45
C ASP A 212 10.81 18.19 10.25
N VAL A 213 10.62 17.77 9.00
CA VAL A 213 10.08 16.44 8.68
C VAL A 213 11.00 15.34 9.24
N ARG A 214 12.33 15.49 9.08
CA ARG A 214 13.31 14.56 9.62
C ARG A 214 13.20 14.44 11.15
N SER A 215 12.96 15.55 11.87
CA SER A 215 12.88 15.55 13.34
C SER A 215 11.74 14.69 13.89
N VAL A 216 10.63 14.58 13.15
CA VAL A 216 9.46 13.77 13.50
C VAL A 216 9.59 12.32 13.03
N MET A 217 10.22 12.10 11.87
CA MET A 217 10.20 10.81 11.19
C MET A 217 11.43 9.94 11.50
N HIS A 218 12.57 10.55 11.92
CA HIS A 218 13.80 9.80 12.16
C HIS A 218 13.69 8.91 13.40
N GLY A 219 13.85 7.61 13.20
CA GLY A 219 13.78 6.63 14.30
C GLY A 219 12.40 6.51 14.96
N ALA A 220 11.34 7.01 14.33
CA ALA A 220 10.01 7.04 14.90
C ALA A 220 9.30 5.66 14.96
N GLY A 221 9.84 4.67 14.26
CA GLY A 221 9.28 3.32 14.26
C GLY A 221 7.97 3.20 13.48
N SER A 222 6.93 2.64 14.08
CA SER A 222 5.61 2.55 13.44
C SER A 222 4.90 3.90 13.43
N ALA A 223 4.29 4.22 12.30
CA ALA A 223 3.45 5.40 12.14
C ALA A 223 2.06 5.04 11.61
N LEU A 224 1.08 5.82 11.98
CA LEU A 224 -0.29 5.74 11.49
C LEU A 224 -0.55 6.91 10.55
N MET A 225 -1.38 6.67 9.52
CA MET A 225 -1.77 7.69 8.59
C MET A 225 -3.29 7.77 8.46
N GLY A 226 -3.83 8.97 8.65
CA GLY A 226 -5.22 9.29 8.41
C GLY A 226 -5.36 10.32 7.31
N ILE A 227 -6.38 10.17 6.48
CA ILE A 227 -6.69 11.10 5.40
C ILE A 227 -8.17 11.45 5.50
N GLY A 228 -8.46 12.74 5.41
CA GLY A 228 -9.82 13.24 5.34
C GLY A 228 -9.95 14.35 4.31
N SER A 229 -11.11 14.45 3.69
CA SER A 229 -11.42 15.56 2.79
C SER A 229 -12.85 16.03 3.00
N ALA A 230 -13.08 17.34 2.82
CA ALA A 230 -14.41 17.92 2.90
C ALA A 230 -14.54 19.17 2.03
N ARG A 231 -15.78 19.54 1.71
CA ARG A 231 -16.15 20.71 0.89
C ARG A 231 -17.19 21.55 1.63
N GLY A 232 -17.30 22.82 1.25
CA GLY A 232 -18.31 23.73 1.77
C GLY A 232 -17.96 24.31 3.15
N GLU A 233 -18.97 24.62 3.97
CA GLU A 233 -18.78 25.23 5.29
C GLU A 233 -18.00 24.31 6.23
N ASN A 234 -17.09 24.89 7.03
CA ASN A 234 -16.21 24.19 7.99
C ASN A 234 -15.43 23.02 7.35
N ARG A 235 -15.06 23.16 6.05
CA ARG A 235 -14.41 22.11 5.26
C ARG A 235 -13.10 21.64 5.91
N ALA A 236 -12.28 22.52 6.45
CA ALA A 236 -11.00 22.15 7.08
C ALA A 236 -11.20 21.38 8.39
N THR A 237 -12.10 21.82 9.26
CA THR A 237 -12.44 21.13 10.51
C THR A 237 -13.04 19.76 10.22
N ARG A 238 -13.98 19.66 9.29
CA ARG A 238 -14.58 18.37 8.88
C ARG A 238 -13.57 17.42 8.21
N ALA A 239 -12.62 17.95 7.43
CA ALA A 239 -11.55 17.17 6.86
C ALA A 239 -10.61 16.64 7.96
N ALA A 240 -10.26 17.47 8.94
CA ALA A 240 -9.46 17.06 10.10
C ALA A 240 -10.16 15.99 10.95
N GLU A 241 -11.45 16.17 11.28
CA GLU A 241 -12.27 15.16 11.95
C GLU A 241 -12.26 13.83 11.20
N SER A 242 -12.47 13.90 9.88
CA SER A 242 -12.45 12.72 9.01
C SER A 242 -11.08 12.04 8.95
N ALA A 243 -9.99 12.81 8.99
CA ALA A 243 -8.63 12.28 9.02
C ALA A 243 -8.34 11.55 10.35
N ILE A 244 -8.71 12.14 11.49
CA ILE A 244 -8.52 11.53 12.82
C ILE A 244 -9.41 10.30 13.01
N ALA A 245 -10.63 10.32 12.47
CA ALA A 245 -11.55 9.20 12.50
C ALA A 245 -11.37 8.20 11.34
N SER A 246 -10.32 8.37 10.54
CA SER A 246 -10.09 7.54 9.35
C SER A 246 -9.97 6.06 9.71
N PRO A 247 -10.71 5.17 9.04
CA PRO A 247 -10.55 3.73 9.23
C PRO A 247 -9.16 3.19 8.90
N LEU A 248 -8.34 3.96 8.17
CA LEU A 248 -6.94 3.62 7.88
C LEU A 248 -6.06 3.68 9.14
N LEU A 249 -6.50 4.43 10.17
CA LEU A 249 -5.91 4.40 11.49
C LEU A 249 -6.36 3.11 12.20
N GLU A 250 -5.49 2.12 12.31
CA GLU A 250 -5.78 0.88 13.07
C GLU A 250 -5.75 1.09 14.58
N ALA A 251 -5.32 2.26 15.03
CA ALA A 251 -5.11 2.59 16.44
C ALA A 251 -5.38 4.07 16.70
N SER A 252 -5.48 4.45 17.97
CA SER A 252 -5.59 5.85 18.39
C SER A 252 -4.28 6.59 18.14
N ILE A 253 -4.37 7.88 17.80
CA ILE A 253 -3.22 8.78 17.72
C ILE A 253 -2.84 9.39 19.09
N ASP A 254 -3.58 9.10 20.15
CA ASP A 254 -3.40 9.70 21.49
C ASP A 254 -2.01 9.51 22.09
N GLY A 255 -1.30 8.42 21.70
CA GLY A 255 0.04 8.12 22.18
C GLY A 255 1.16 8.59 21.25
N ALA A 256 0.86 9.32 20.20
CA ALA A 256 1.86 9.79 19.24
C ALA A 256 2.62 11.01 19.80
N HIS A 257 3.95 10.92 19.88
CA HIS A 257 4.82 12.03 20.27
C HIS A 257 5.28 12.89 19.09
N GLY A 258 5.09 12.43 17.87
CA GLY A 258 5.36 13.18 16.65
C GLY A 258 4.13 13.16 15.74
N VAL A 259 3.72 14.32 15.28
CA VAL A 259 2.60 14.44 14.33
C VAL A 259 3.02 15.35 13.19
N LEU A 260 2.88 14.83 11.97
CA LEU A 260 3.02 15.61 10.75
C LEU A 260 1.62 15.83 10.17
N LEU A 261 1.25 17.09 9.99
CA LEU A 261 -0.06 17.51 9.50
C LEU A 261 0.09 18.27 8.18
N SER A 262 -0.48 17.74 7.13
CA SER A 262 -0.58 18.40 5.82
C SER A 262 -2.01 18.86 5.57
N ILE A 263 -2.18 20.15 5.29
CA ILE A 263 -3.47 20.75 4.95
C ILE A 263 -3.37 21.29 3.53
N ALA A 264 -4.04 20.63 2.58
CA ALA A 264 -4.08 21.01 1.18
C ALA A 264 -5.44 21.61 0.81
N GLY A 265 -5.43 22.71 0.07
CA GLY A 265 -6.64 23.39 -0.39
C GLY A 265 -6.34 24.35 -1.53
N GLY A 266 -7.37 24.94 -2.11
CA GLY A 266 -7.24 25.99 -3.12
C GLY A 266 -6.65 27.29 -2.53
N SER A 267 -6.40 28.27 -3.40
CA SER A 267 -5.90 29.59 -3.01
C SER A 267 -6.86 30.40 -2.12
N ASP A 268 -8.08 29.92 -1.93
CA ASP A 268 -9.10 30.48 -1.04
C ASP A 268 -9.03 29.92 0.40
N LEU A 269 -8.06 29.04 0.72
CA LEU A 269 -7.87 28.44 2.03
C LEU A 269 -7.58 29.50 3.08
N GLY A 270 -8.46 29.66 4.07
CA GLY A 270 -8.39 30.69 5.10
C GLY A 270 -7.49 30.32 6.28
N LEU A 271 -6.83 31.33 6.88
CA LEU A 271 -5.98 31.11 8.05
C LEU A 271 -6.73 30.54 9.26
N PHE A 272 -7.99 30.95 9.46
CA PHE A 272 -8.82 30.41 10.53
C PHE A 272 -9.15 28.95 10.31
N GLU A 273 -9.43 28.54 9.05
CA GLU A 273 -9.65 27.14 8.69
C GLU A 273 -8.44 26.27 9.04
N ILE A 274 -7.22 26.77 8.73
CA ILE A 274 -5.97 26.10 9.06
C ILE A 274 -5.80 25.96 10.58
N SER A 275 -6.06 27.04 11.34
CA SER A 275 -5.90 27.06 12.80
C SER A 275 -6.86 26.07 13.47
N GLU A 276 -8.14 26.08 13.10
CA GLU A 276 -9.16 25.18 13.66
C GLU A 276 -8.83 23.70 13.38
N ALA A 277 -8.41 23.39 12.16
CA ALA A 277 -7.99 22.03 11.80
C ALA A 277 -6.76 21.56 12.61
N ALA A 278 -5.76 22.44 12.76
CA ALA A 278 -4.55 22.14 13.51
C ALA A 278 -4.84 21.96 15.03
N GLU A 279 -5.68 22.81 15.62
CA GLU A 279 -6.09 22.70 17.02
C GLU A 279 -6.84 21.39 17.31
N LEU A 280 -7.69 20.96 16.37
CA LEU A 280 -8.43 19.69 16.50
C LEU A 280 -7.48 18.49 16.50
N VAL A 281 -6.52 18.47 15.58
CA VAL A 281 -5.52 17.39 15.52
C VAL A 281 -4.63 17.40 16.77
N ALA A 282 -4.22 18.60 17.23
CA ALA A 282 -3.41 18.77 18.43
C ALA A 282 -4.12 18.25 19.68
N ALA A 283 -5.42 18.49 19.80
CA ALA A 283 -6.23 18.01 20.92
C ALA A 283 -6.36 16.48 20.95
N SER A 284 -6.12 15.80 19.82
CA SER A 284 -6.24 14.35 19.67
C SER A 284 -4.91 13.61 19.79
N ALA A 285 -3.78 14.32 19.84
CA ALA A 285 -2.43 13.75 20.01
C ALA A 285 -1.98 13.80 21.48
N HIS A 286 -0.79 13.23 21.75
CA HIS A 286 -0.21 13.33 23.08
C HIS A 286 0.01 14.81 23.49
N PRO A 287 -0.23 15.23 24.74
CA PRO A 287 -0.06 16.63 25.17
C PRO A 287 1.34 17.20 24.95
N GLU A 288 2.36 16.37 24.94
CA GLU A 288 3.75 16.76 24.67
C GLU A 288 4.20 16.43 23.23
N ALA A 289 3.24 16.15 22.33
CA ALA A 289 3.56 15.82 20.96
C ALA A 289 4.24 16.99 20.22
N ASN A 290 5.27 16.69 19.48
CA ASN A 290 5.86 17.62 18.50
C ASN A 290 4.99 17.62 17.25
N ILE A 291 4.17 18.66 17.10
CA ILE A 291 3.24 18.77 15.97
C ILE A 291 3.83 19.73 14.94
N ILE A 292 4.10 19.22 13.78
CA ILE A 292 4.60 19.97 12.65
C ILE A 292 3.49 20.01 11.60
N TYR A 293 3.09 21.21 11.20
CA TYR A 293 2.05 21.37 10.19
C TYR A 293 2.50 22.29 9.07
N GLY A 294 2.09 21.94 7.87
CA GLY A 294 2.31 22.75 6.68
C GLY A 294 1.06 22.79 5.82
N THR A 295 1.05 23.78 4.93
CA THR A 295 -0.07 23.98 4.01
C THR A 295 0.41 23.85 2.58
N VAL A 296 -0.42 23.25 1.74
CA VAL A 296 -0.17 23.07 0.31
C VAL A 296 -1.27 23.77 -0.46
N ILE A 297 -0.92 24.66 -1.35
CA ILE A 297 -1.89 25.33 -2.23
C ILE A 297 -1.98 24.53 -3.53
N ASP A 298 -3.16 23.94 -3.76
CA ASP A 298 -3.48 23.17 -4.96
C ASP A 298 -4.87 23.58 -5.47
N ASP A 299 -4.87 24.46 -6.46
CA ASP A 299 -6.11 24.98 -7.06
C ASP A 299 -6.90 23.91 -7.83
N ALA A 300 -6.30 22.72 -8.09
CA ALA A 300 -7.02 21.60 -8.69
C ALA A 300 -8.04 20.97 -7.73
N LEU A 301 -7.90 21.20 -6.41
CA LEU A 301 -8.86 20.78 -5.39
C LEU A 301 -10.16 21.60 -5.42
N GLY A 302 -10.13 22.82 -6.00
CA GLY A 302 -11.28 23.72 -6.02
C GLY A 302 -11.69 24.13 -4.59
N ASP A 303 -12.94 23.83 -4.20
CA ASP A 303 -13.48 24.09 -2.86
C ASP A 303 -13.19 22.98 -1.83
N GLU A 304 -12.48 21.91 -2.23
CA GLU A 304 -12.12 20.81 -1.34
C GLU A 304 -10.89 21.16 -0.49
N VAL A 305 -10.97 20.84 0.79
CA VAL A 305 -9.80 20.81 1.68
C VAL A 305 -9.49 19.35 2.01
N ARG A 306 -8.22 18.98 1.87
CA ARG A 306 -7.70 17.67 2.23
C ARG A 306 -6.75 17.80 3.41
N VAL A 307 -6.94 16.96 4.41
CA VAL A 307 -6.09 16.87 5.59
C VAL A 307 -5.47 15.49 5.64
N THR A 308 -4.14 15.45 5.72
CA THR A 308 -3.38 14.21 5.94
C THR A 308 -2.66 14.33 7.28
N VAL A 309 -2.92 13.37 8.16
CA VAL A 309 -2.28 13.28 9.49
C VAL A 309 -1.39 12.06 9.49
N ILE A 310 -0.11 12.23 9.85
CA ILE A 310 0.82 11.13 10.08
C ILE A 310 1.26 11.22 11.54
N ALA A 311 0.86 10.24 12.34
CA ALA A 311 1.15 10.14 13.75
C ALA A 311 2.23 9.07 13.98
N ALA A 312 3.31 9.43 14.65
CA ALA A 312 4.51 8.62 14.81
C ALA A 312 5.10 8.74 16.23
N GLY A 313 6.10 7.94 16.56
CA GLY A 313 6.82 8.04 17.84
C GLY A 313 5.97 7.57 19.02
N PHE A 314 5.34 6.40 18.94
CA PHE A 314 4.57 5.82 20.05
C PHE A 314 5.51 5.25 21.11
N GLU A 315 5.24 5.52 22.42
CA GLU A 315 6.11 5.10 23.55
C GLU A 315 6.40 3.61 23.59
N SER A 316 5.42 2.77 23.19
CA SER A 316 5.58 1.32 23.12
C SER A 316 6.27 0.84 21.83
N GLY A 317 6.66 1.75 20.94
CA GLY A 317 7.12 1.44 19.56
C GLY A 317 6.00 0.94 18.64
N GLU A 318 4.81 0.69 19.18
CA GLU A 318 3.61 0.32 18.43
C GLU A 318 2.38 1.10 18.96
N PRO A 319 1.51 1.57 18.07
CA PRO A 319 0.28 2.27 18.47
C PRO A 319 -0.69 1.33 19.18
N THR A 320 -1.40 1.88 20.17
CA THR A 320 -2.43 1.12 20.90
C THR A 320 -3.61 0.81 20.00
N LYS A 321 -3.85 -0.46 19.72
CA LYS A 321 -4.96 -0.90 18.84
C LYS A 321 -6.30 -0.51 19.44
N ILE A 322 -7.17 0.06 18.61
CA ILE A 322 -8.57 0.28 18.98
C ILE A 322 -9.27 -1.09 18.94
N GLU A 323 -9.68 -1.60 20.10
CA GLU A 323 -10.56 -2.77 20.17
C GLU A 323 -11.93 -2.36 19.59
N VAL A 324 -12.16 -2.65 18.33
CA VAL A 324 -13.49 -2.58 17.75
C VAL A 324 -14.28 -3.74 18.37
N PRO A 325 -15.38 -3.50 19.09
CA PRO A 325 -16.19 -4.60 19.61
C PRO A 325 -16.64 -5.44 18.41
N VAL A 326 -16.18 -6.68 18.38
CA VAL A 326 -16.69 -7.67 17.44
C VAL A 326 -18.15 -7.87 17.77
N ILE A 327 -19.04 -7.27 16.98
CA ILE A 327 -20.46 -7.59 17.04
C ILE A 327 -20.55 -9.03 16.51
N GLU A 328 -20.46 -9.99 17.43
CA GLU A 328 -20.83 -11.36 17.14
C GLU A 328 -22.30 -11.33 16.73
N THR A 329 -22.56 -11.31 15.44
CA THR A 329 -23.88 -11.66 14.94
C THR A 329 -24.13 -13.11 15.40
N PRO A 330 -25.16 -13.36 16.24
CA PRO A 330 -25.46 -14.71 16.66
C PRO A 330 -25.78 -15.52 15.39
N VAL A 331 -24.84 -16.36 14.98
CA VAL A 331 -25.10 -17.38 13.96
C VAL A 331 -26.14 -18.30 14.59
N ALA A 332 -27.38 -18.15 14.17
CA ALA A 332 -28.45 -19.10 14.55
C ALA A 332 -27.96 -20.48 14.22
N PRO A 333 -28.03 -21.44 15.16
CA PRO A 333 -27.59 -22.80 14.92
C PRO A 333 -28.37 -23.36 13.74
N ILE A 334 -27.67 -23.77 12.70
CA ILE A 334 -28.23 -24.55 11.59
C ILE A 334 -28.75 -25.83 12.26
N ARG A 335 -30.06 -25.89 12.45
CA ARG A 335 -30.73 -27.15 12.83
C ARG A 335 -30.52 -28.12 11.67
N GLU A 336 -29.59 -29.05 11.82
CA GLU A 336 -29.57 -30.26 11.03
C GLU A 336 -30.89 -30.98 11.26
N LYS A 337 -31.82 -30.88 10.33
CA LYS A 337 -32.96 -31.77 10.24
C LYS A 337 -32.46 -33.11 9.75
N ASN A 338 -32.04 -33.96 10.69
CA ASN A 338 -31.95 -35.39 10.51
C ASN A 338 -33.35 -35.97 10.75
N ASP A 339 -34.25 -35.73 9.82
CA ASP A 339 -35.49 -36.57 9.77
C ASP A 339 -35.16 -37.77 8.87
N PRO A 340 -35.30 -39.01 9.37
CA PRO A 340 -35.17 -40.17 8.52
C PRO A 340 -36.37 -40.20 7.57
N VAL A 341 -36.09 -40.11 6.28
CA VAL A 341 -37.11 -40.31 5.25
C VAL A 341 -37.48 -41.80 5.27
N GLU A 342 -38.61 -42.11 5.89
CA GLU A 342 -39.28 -43.41 5.74
C GLU A 342 -39.70 -43.57 4.27
N LEU A 343 -38.97 -44.41 3.52
CA LEU A 343 -39.38 -44.86 2.20
C LEU A 343 -40.53 -45.84 2.38
N ALA A 344 -41.75 -45.35 2.29
CA ALA A 344 -42.92 -46.22 2.12
C ALA A 344 -42.86 -46.89 0.73
N ALA A 345 -42.59 -48.16 0.75
CA ALA A 345 -42.67 -49.03 -0.41
C ALA A 345 -44.14 -49.26 -0.80
N SER A 346 -44.50 -48.78 -1.98
CA SER A 346 -45.66 -49.29 -2.72
C SER A 346 -45.27 -49.57 -4.15
N ILE A 347 -44.97 -50.84 -4.44
CA ILE A 347 -44.79 -51.35 -5.81
C ILE A 347 -46.15 -51.87 -6.27
N PRO A 348 -46.69 -51.45 -7.42
CA PRO A 348 -47.61 -52.23 -8.22
C PRO A 348 -46.80 -53.07 -9.22
N SER A 349 -46.99 -54.32 -9.19
CA SER A 349 -46.54 -55.33 -10.13
C SER A 349 -47.12 -55.16 -11.52
N GLY A 350 -46.29 -55.24 -12.55
CA GLY A 350 -46.79 -55.58 -13.89
C GLY A 350 -45.99 -55.04 -15.04
N GLY A 351 -45.31 -55.90 -15.80
CA GLY A 351 -44.93 -55.66 -17.17
C GLY A 351 -43.46 -55.78 -17.51
N ALA A 352 -43.04 -56.91 -17.94
CA ALA A 352 -41.77 -57.18 -18.61
C ALA A 352 -41.63 -56.42 -19.91
N LEU A 353 -40.40 -55.99 -20.20
CA LEU A 353 -39.71 -56.14 -21.49
C LEU A 353 -38.32 -55.42 -21.47
N GLY A 354 -37.33 -56.19 -21.63
CA GLY A 354 -36.06 -56.23 -22.28
C GLY A 354 -35.33 -54.93 -22.64
N GLY A 355 -34.05 -54.88 -22.31
CA GLY A 355 -33.12 -53.95 -22.90
C GLY A 355 -31.90 -53.65 -22.03
N GLY A 356 -30.88 -54.50 -22.11
CA GLY A 356 -29.59 -54.28 -21.44
C GLY A 356 -28.86 -53.02 -21.96
N ALA A 357 -28.40 -52.22 -21.04
CA ALA A 357 -27.42 -51.18 -21.31
C ALA A 357 -26.23 -51.37 -20.40
N THR A 358 -25.23 -51.99 -20.94
CA THR A 358 -23.90 -52.19 -20.38
C THR A 358 -23.23 -50.82 -20.19
N ARG A 359 -22.81 -50.52 -18.97
CA ARG A 359 -21.91 -49.41 -18.70
C ARG A 359 -20.56 -49.68 -19.33
N LYS A 360 -20.21 -48.96 -20.39
CA LYS A 360 -18.85 -48.94 -20.95
C LYS A 360 -17.93 -48.12 -20.06
N ARG A 361 -16.96 -48.80 -19.49
CA ARG A 361 -15.76 -48.22 -18.87
C ARG A 361 -14.86 -47.76 -20.00
N ILE A 362 -14.55 -46.48 -20.09
CA ILE A 362 -13.59 -45.97 -21.08
C ILE A 362 -12.20 -46.16 -20.48
N ILE A 363 -11.42 -47.02 -21.10
CA ILE A 363 -9.99 -47.22 -20.87
C ILE A 363 -9.30 -46.42 -22.00
N PHE A 364 -8.47 -45.45 -21.64
CA PHE A 364 -7.59 -44.80 -22.60
C PHE A 364 -6.36 -45.68 -22.77
N GLU A 365 -6.18 -46.25 -23.96
CA GLU A 365 -4.91 -46.81 -24.44
C GLU A 365 -4.13 -45.68 -25.13
N GLU A 366 -2.89 -45.49 -24.70
CA GLU A 366 -1.90 -44.71 -25.41
C GLU A 366 -1.52 -45.44 -26.71
N ASP A 367 -1.81 -44.87 -27.86
CA ASP A 367 -1.11 -45.20 -29.11
C ASP A 367 -0.76 -43.93 -29.85
N GLY A 368 0.53 -43.79 -30.08
CA GLY A 368 1.14 -42.64 -30.73
C GLY A 368 0.91 -42.61 -32.23
N THR A 369 0.22 -41.60 -32.69
CA THR A 369 0.41 -40.99 -34.00
C THR A 369 0.01 -39.55 -33.96
N VAL A 370 0.95 -38.66 -34.28
CA VAL A 370 0.77 -37.22 -34.46
C VAL A 370 -0.05 -37.05 -35.74
N ASP A 371 -1.32 -36.66 -35.62
CA ASP A 371 -2.11 -36.16 -36.73
C ASP A 371 -2.20 -34.64 -36.67
N GLU A 372 -1.95 -34.02 -37.85
CA GLU A 372 -1.94 -32.59 -38.08
C GLU A 372 -3.23 -31.91 -37.60
N LEU A 373 -3.06 -30.84 -36.82
CA LEU A 373 -4.13 -29.94 -36.41
C LEU A 373 -4.74 -29.29 -37.63
N ASP A 374 -5.96 -29.67 -37.94
CA ASP A 374 -6.79 -29.03 -38.96
C ASP A 374 -7.16 -27.61 -38.54
N VAL A 375 -6.58 -26.60 -39.20
CA VAL A 375 -6.83 -25.19 -38.93
C VAL A 375 -8.12 -24.78 -39.66
N PRO A 376 -9.14 -24.29 -38.93
CA PRO A 376 -10.41 -23.85 -39.53
C PRO A 376 -10.21 -22.75 -40.59
N ASP A 377 -11.00 -22.79 -41.66
CA ASP A 377 -10.85 -21.94 -42.86
C ASP A 377 -10.99 -20.43 -42.63
N PHE A 378 -11.44 -19.99 -41.44
CA PHE A 378 -11.53 -18.56 -41.10
C PHE A 378 -10.22 -17.97 -40.52
N LEU A 379 -9.17 -18.78 -40.44
CA LEU A 379 -7.83 -18.34 -40.02
C LEU A 379 -6.77 -18.48 -41.11
N LYS A 380 -7.17 -18.74 -42.36
CA LYS A 380 -6.30 -18.69 -43.54
C LYS A 380 -6.27 -17.31 -44.17
#